data_563bd0db7edff4b53cd5c4959d92369e
#
_entry.id   563bd0db7edff4b53cd5c4959d92369e
#
_cell.length_a   1.000
_cell.length_b   1.000
_cell.length_c   1.000
_cell.angle_alpha   90.00
_cell.angle_beta   90.00
_cell.angle_gamma   90.00
#
_symmetry.space_group_name_H-M   'P 1'
#
loop_
_entity.id
_entity.type
_entity.pdbx_description
1 polymer ?
#
loop_
_entity_poly.entity_id
_entity_poly.type
_entity_poly.pdbx_seq_one_letter_code
_entity_poly.pdbx_strand_id
1 'polypeptide(L)'
;NIGGSGEVSTAGGNISVGKISGNAELSTAGGNINLDGASGKIEANTDGGNINLKNISGSIEANTAGGNIDAELIPTANSNSEFNTASGDITLKISSDAKVSIEATVYVGKNMSESEADKLIKSDFEAANVDFNKNNFIKKFVLNGGGSKVELNTASGKIKINKK
;
A
#
# COMPACT_ATOMS: atom_id res chain seq x y z
N ASN A 1 20.90 0.67 -9.84
CA ASN A 1 19.94 0.15 -10.81
C ASN A 1 20.24 -1.33 -11.07
N ILE A 2 19.20 -2.15 -11.06
CA ILE A 2 19.28 -3.60 -11.33
C ILE A 2 18.50 -3.85 -12.62
N GLY A 3 19.20 -4.41 -13.65
CA GLY A 3 18.64 -4.66 -14.97
C GLY A 3 17.85 -5.96 -15.12
N GLY A 4 17.42 -6.56 -14.02
CA GLY A 4 16.66 -7.82 -13.97
C GLY A 4 15.93 -7.94 -12.65
N SER A 5 15.60 -9.16 -12.23
CA SER A 5 15.03 -9.42 -10.91
C SER A 5 16.12 -9.36 -9.83
N GLY A 6 15.74 -8.94 -8.63
CA GLY A 6 16.66 -8.81 -7.50
C GLY A 6 16.04 -9.24 -6.18
N GLU A 7 16.83 -9.89 -5.34
CA GLU A 7 16.50 -10.22 -3.96
C GLU A 7 17.51 -9.54 -3.04
N VAL A 8 17.02 -8.83 -2.04
CA VAL A 8 17.86 -8.16 -1.03
C VAL A 8 17.29 -8.44 0.35
N SER A 9 18.07 -9.05 1.22
CA SER A 9 17.66 -9.36 2.58
C SER A 9 18.71 -8.91 3.60
N THR A 10 18.23 -8.39 4.75
CA THR A 10 19.08 -8.05 5.89
C THR A 10 18.33 -8.23 7.21
N ALA A 11 19.04 -8.50 8.30
CA ALA A 11 18.40 -8.69 9.61
C ALA A 11 17.97 -7.35 10.26
N GLY A 12 18.72 -6.26 10.09
CA GLY A 12 18.45 -5.01 10.83
C GLY A 12 18.76 -3.74 10.06
N GLY A 13 19.37 -3.83 8.89
CA GLY A 13 19.78 -2.68 8.09
C GLY A 13 18.67 -2.14 7.20
N ASN A 14 18.81 -0.89 6.80
CA ASN A 14 17.94 -0.32 5.76
C ASN A 14 18.29 -0.88 4.39
N ILE A 15 17.26 -1.09 3.58
CA ILE A 15 17.39 -1.46 2.17
C ILE A 15 17.08 -0.21 1.34
N SER A 16 18.00 0.19 0.47
CA SER A 16 17.78 1.29 -0.47
C SER A 16 18.19 0.87 -1.87
N VAL A 17 17.24 0.81 -2.77
CA VAL A 17 17.43 0.42 -4.16
C VAL A 17 16.90 1.52 -5.08
N GLY A 18 17.67 1.87 -6.10
CA GLY A 18 17.26 2.86 -7.08
C GLY A 18 16.16 2.32 -8.00
N LYS A 19 16.53 1.68 -9.10
CA LYS A 19 15.55 1.12 -10.05
C LYS A 19 15.80 -0.36 -10.31
N ILE A 20 14.70 -1.11 -10.44
CA ILE A 20 14.70 -2.53 -10.81
C ILE A 20 13.80 -2.71 -12.03
N SER A 21 14.30 -3.35 -13.09
CA SER A 21 13.52 -3.57 -14.32
C SER A 21 12.67 -4.85 -14.29
N GLY A 22 12.83 -5.69 -13.26
CA GLY A 22 12.10 -6.94 -13.09
C GLY A 22 11.42 -7.03 -11.73
N ASN A 23 11.22 -8.25 -11.26
CA ASN A 23 10.66 -8.48 -9.93
C ASN A 23 11.68 -8.16 -8.85
N ALA A 24 11.21 -7.71 -7.69
CA ALA A 24 12.06 -7.48 -6.53
C ALA A 24 11.46 -8.09 -5.26
N GLU A 25 12.32 -8.76 -4.50
CA GLU A 25 12.03 -9.20 -3.14
C GLU A 25 12.97 -8.47 -2.18
N LEU A 26 12.41 -7.66 -1.29
CA LEU A 26 13.13 -6.81 -0.36
C LEU A 26 12.68 -7.15 1.07
N SER A 27 13.57 -7.65 1.91
CA SER A 27 13.21 -8.10 3.25
C SER A 27 14.20 -7.62 4.31
N THR A 28 13.68 -7.07 5.40
CA THR A 28 14.47 -6.71 6.58
C THR A 28 13.64 -6.89 7.86
N ALA A 29 14.26 -7.22 8.99
CA ALA A 29 13.50 -7.30 10.24
C ALA A 29 13.29 -5.91 10.88
N GLY A 30 14.30 -5.04 10.92
CA GLY A 30 14.19 -3.77 11.66
C GLY A 30 14.33 -2.50 10.82
N GLY A 31 14.83 -2.61 9.61
CA GLY A 31 15.18 -1.45 8.77
C GLY A 31 14.05 -0.93 7.89
N ASN A 32 14.26 0.24 7.32
CA ASN A 32 13.36 0.77 6.30
C ASN A 32 13.68 0.20 4.92
N ILE A 33 12.65 0.09 4.08
CA ILE A 33 12.78 -0.30 2.67
C ILE A 33 12.45 0.92 1.79
N ASN A 34 13.39 1.29 0.92
CA ASN A 34 13.21 2.38 -0.05
C ASN A 34 13.50 1.86 -1.46
N LEU A 35 12.55 2.03 -2.39
CA LEU A 35 12.67 1.67 -3.79
C LEU A 35 12.16 2.82 -4.66
N ASP A 36 13.01 3.34 -5.55
CA ASP A 36 12.69 4.52 -6.37
C ASP A 36 12.01 4.18 -7.73
N GLY A 37 11.95 2.93 -8.10
CA GLY A 37 11.23 2.51 -9.30
C GLY A 37 11.31 1.02 -9.57
N ALA A 38 10.20 0.46 -10.06
CA ALA A 38 10.17 -0.92 -10.56
C ALA A 38 9.07 -1.13 -11.59
N SER A 39 9.22 -2.16 -12.42
CA SER A 39 8.25 -2.50 -13.46
C SER A 39 7.74 -3.94 -13.41
N GLY A 40 8.02 -4.69 -12.33
CA GLY A 40 7.58 -6.05 -12.13
C GLY A 40 6.77 -6.24 -10.84
N LYS A 41 6.69 -7.47 -10.36
CA LYS A 41 6.15 -7.77 -9.02
C LYS A 41 7.15 -7.34 -7.96
N ILE A 42 6.70 -6.53 -7.01
CA ILE A 42 7.47 -6.08 -5.86
C ILE A 42 6.93 -6.72 -4.61
N GLU A 43 7.79 -7.36 -3.85
CA GLU A 43 7.51 -7.87 -2.52
C GLU A 43 8.44 -7.17 -1.52
N ALA A 44 7.86 -6.43 -0.58
CA ALA A 44 8.60 -5.63 0.39
C ALA A 44 8.11 -5.93 1.81
N ASN A 45 8.97 -6.55 2.62
CA ASN A 45 8.62 -7.02 3.95
C ASN A 45 9.57 -6.47 5.01
N THR A 46 9.01 -5.88 6.07
CA THR A 46 9.77 -5.48 7.27
C THR A 46 8.92 -5.66 8.52
N ASP A 47 9.54 -5.96 9.68
CA ASP A 47 8.77 -6.05 10.92
C ASP A 47 8.61 -4.66 11.58
N GLY A 48 9.65 -3.84 11.61
CA GLY A 48 9.66 -2.58 12.35
C GLY A 48 9.77 -1.30 11.53
N GLY A 49 10.22 -1.40 10.29
CA GLY A 49 10.56 -0.24 9.47
C GLY A 49 9.43 0.28 8.59
N ASN A 50 9.67 1.44 7.99
CA ASN A 50 8.79 2.01 6.98
C ASN A 50 9.12 1.45 5.60
N ILE A 51 8.09 1.38 4.74
CA ILE A 51 8.22 0.97 3.34
C ILE A 51 7.88 2.16 2.45
N ASN A 52 8.84 2.61 1.64
CA ASN A 52 8.68 3.71 0.69
C ASN A 52 8.92 3.22 -0.73
N LEU A 53 7.87 3.18 -1.53
CA LEU A 53 7.88 2.68 -2.90
C LEU A 53 7.46 3.79 -3.86
N LYS A 54 8.34 4.21 -4.74
CA LYS A 54 8.06 5.28 -5.71
C LYS A 54 8.03 4.75 -7.13
N ASN A 55 7.19 5.32 -7.96
CA ASN A 55 7.12 5.03 -9.41
C ASN A 55 7.05 3.52 -9.73
N ILE A 56 6.21 2.79 -9.03
CA ILE A 56 6.07 1.35 -9.25
C ILE A 56 5.01 1.09 -10.33
N SER A 57 5.43 0.51 -11.44
CA SER A 57 4.53 0.00 -12.48
C SER A 57 4.50 -1.53 -12.42
N GLY A 58 3.40 -2.09 -11.97
CA GLY A 58 3.28 -3.53 -11.73
C GLY A 58 2.45 -3.81 -10.46
N SER A 59 2.66 -4.97 -9.87
CA SER A 59 2.02 -5.36 -8.62
C SER A 59 2.91 -5.12 -7.42
N ILE A 60 2.30 -4.78 -6.28
CA ILE A 60 3.00 -4.57 -5.01
C ILE A 60 2.37 -5.48 -3.95
N GLU A 61 3.23 -6.14 -3.19
CA GLU A 61 2.90 -6.75 -1.91
C GLU A 61 3.82 -6.14 -0.86
N ALA A 62 3.27 -5.30 0.02
CA ALA A 62 4.05 -4.59 1.02
C ALA A 62 3.50 -4.85 2.42
N ASN A 63 4.33 -5.40 3.29
CA ASN A 63 3.95 -5.79 4.64
C ASN A 63 4.92 -5.23 5.68
N THR A 64 4.36 -4.59 6.71
CA THR A 64 5.10 -4.18 7.91
C THR A 64 4.26 -4.38 9.16
N ALA A 65 4.89 -4.68 10.30
CA ALA A 65 4.15 -4.76 11.55
C ALA A 65 4.07 -3.39 12.26
N GLY A 66 5.14 -2.61 12.27
CA GLY A 66 5.23 -1.38 13.05
C GLY A 66 5.34 -0.09 12.25
N GLY A 67 5.62 -0.14 10.98
CA GLY A 67 5.93 1.03 10.16
C GLY A 67 4.80 1.55 9.27
N ASN A 68 5.05 2.68 8.66
CA ASN A 68 4.17 3.25 7.65
C ASN A 68 4.51 2.71 6.26
N ILE A 69 3.51 2.71 5.38
CA ILE A 69 3.69 2.37 3.97
C ILE A 69 3.33 3.60 3.13
N ASP A 70 4.30 4.12 2.39
CA ASP A 70 4.11 5.18 1.40
C ASP A 70 4.38 4.61 0.01
N ALA A 71 3.35 4.54 -0.83
CA ALA A 71 3.47 3.98 -2.16
C ALA A 71 2.95 4.92 -3.25
N GLU A 72 3.70 5.00 -4.34
CA GLU A 72 3.29 5.63 -5.59
C GLU A 72 3.14 4.55 -6.66
N LEU A 73 1.89 4.22 -6.97
CA LEU A 73 1.53 3.15 -7.88
C LEU A 73 1.11 3.69 -9.25
N ILE A 74 1.65 3.11 -10.30
CA ILE A 74 1.22 3.26 -11.69
C ILE A 74 0.59 1.92 -12.10
N PRO A 75 -0.73 1.75 -11.96
CA PRO A 75 -1.36 0.46 -12.20
C PRO A 75 -1.23 0.04 -13.65
N THR A 76 -0.88 -1.22 -13.86
CA THR A 76 -0.92 -1.87 -15.16
C THR A 76 -2.05 -2.90 -15.19
N ALA A 77 -2.49 -3.33 -16.35
CA ALA A 77 -3.57 -4.30 -16.45
C ALA A 77 -3.22 -5.60 -15.69
N ASN A 78 -4.16 -6.08 -14.88
CA ASN A 78 -4.02 -7.30 -14.07
C ASN A 78 -2.92 -7.26 -13.00
N SER A 79 -2.48 -6.09 -12.57
CA SER A 79 -1.49 -5.91 -11.51
C SER A 79 -2.18 -5.67 -10.17
N ASN A 80 -2.58 -6.73 -9.47
CA ASN A 80 -3.16 -6.59 -8.14
C ASN A 80 -2.09 -6.22 -7.11
N SER A 81 -2.44 -5.34 -6.18
CA SER A 81 -1.51 -4.88 -5.14
C SER A 81 -2.15 -4.96 -3.76
N GLU A 82 -1.34 -5.27 -2.75
CA GLU A 82 -1.75 -5.40 -1.37
C GLU A 82 -0.76 -4.70 -0.44
N PHE A 83 -1.29 -3.93 0.51
CA PHE A 83 -0.52 -3.17 1.49
C PHE A 83 -1.06 -3.45 2.89
N ASN A 84 -0.23 -4.00 3.75
CA ASN A 84 -0.63 -4.38 5.10
C ASN A 84 0.30 -3.78 6.15
N THR A 85 -0.27 -3.13 7.15
CA THR A 85 0.45 -2.74 8.36
C THR A 85 -0.38 -3.01 9.61
N ALA A 86 0.25 -3.40 10.71
CA ALA A 86 -0.49 -3.57 11.95
C ALA A 86 -0.62 -2.25 12.73
N SER A 87 0.39 -1.39 12.73
CA SER A 87 0.41 -0.19 13.58
C SER A 87 0.83 1.09 12.86
N GLY A 88 0.77 1.14 11.55
CA GLY A 88 1.18 2.30 10.77
C GLY A 88 0.10 2.87 9.87
N ASP A 89 0.38 4.02 9.31
CA ASP A 89 -0.44 4.65 8.29
C ASP A 89 -0.07 4.11 6.90
N ILE A 90 -1.06 4.05 6.01
CA ILE A 90 -0.84 3.74 4.59
C ILE A 90 -1.17 4.98 3.76
N THR A 91 -0.23 5.42 2.95
CA THR A 91 -0.44 6.48 1.97
C THR A 91 -0.25 5.94 0.56
N LEU A 92 -1.30 5.91 -0.23
CA LEU A 92 -1.26 5.55 -1.65
C LEU A 92 -1.40 6.81 -2.51
N LYS A 93 -0.47 7.01 -3.44
CA LYS A 93 -0.58 7.98 -4.53
C LYS A 93 -0.84 7.28 -5.84
N ILE A 94 -1.90 7.70 -6.53
CA ILE A 94 -2.33 7.06 -7.77
C ILE A 94 -2.87 8.13 -8.73
N SER A 95 -2.68 7.92 -10.03
CA SER A 95 -3.20 8.86 -11.04
C SER A 95 -4.73 8.84 -11.11
N SER A 96 -5.33 9.99 -11.37
CA SER A 96 -6.79 10.13 -11.51
C SER A 96 -7.37 9.38 -12.72
N ASP A 97 -6.56 9.06 -13.72
CA ASP A 97 -6.95 8.30 -14.92
C ASP A 97 -6.72 6.79 -14.79
N ALA A 98 -6.18 6.35 -13.66
CA ALA A 98 -5.95 4.94 -13.40
C ALA A 98 -7.26 4.12 -13.40
N LYS A 99 -7.22 2.92 -13.97
CA LYS A 99 -8.33 1.96 -13.95
C LYS A 99 -8.10 0.96 -12.84
N VAL A 100 -8.68 1.21 -11.66
CA VAL A 100 -8.48 0.38 -10.48
C VAL A 100 -9.73 0.27 -9.62
N SER A 101 -9.80 -0.81 -8.86
CA SER A 101 -10.74 -1.00 -7.76
C SER A 101 -9.94 -1.03 -6.45
N ILE A 102 -10.13 -0.03 -5.58
CA ILE A 102 -9.40 0.08 -4.32
C ILE A 102 -10.34 -0.30 -3.18
N GLU A 103 -9.88 -1.17 -2.30
CA GLU A 103 -10.52 -1.50 -1.04
C GLU A 103 -9.61 -1.09 0.12
N ALA A 104 -10.06 -0.13 0.92
CA ALA A 104 -9.33 0.36 2.08
C ALA A 104 -10.04 -0.09 3.36
N THR A 105 -9.35 -0.85 4.20
CA THR A 105 -9.88 -1.44 5.43
C THR A 105 -9.08 -0.96 6.65
N VAL A 106 -9.79 -0.41 7.63
CA VAL A 106 -9.23 -0.14 8.96
C VAL A 106 -9.97 -1.01 9.98
N TYR A 107 -9.21 -1.73 10.79
CA TYR A 107 -9.79 -2.49 11.90
C TYR A 107 -10.13 -1.53 13.05
N VAL A 108 -11.38 -1.52 13.47
CA VAL A 108 -11.91 -0.60 14.47
C VAL A 108 -12.30 -1.33 15.76
N GLY A 109 -12.15 -0.65 16.88
CA GLY A 109 -12.58 -1.19 18.16
C GLY A 109 -14.12 -1.19 18.29
N LYS A 110 -14.64 -2.09 19.13
CA LYS A 110 -16.09 -2.29 19.33
C LYS A 110 -16.89 -1.06 19.73
N ASN A 111 -16.24 -0.02 20.27
CA ASN A 111 -16.88 1.19 20.77
C ASN A 111 -16.65 2.41 19.85
N MET A 112 -16.06 2.24 18.69
CA MET A 112 -15.86 3.33 17.74
C MET A 112 -17.15 3.59 16.97
N SER A 113 -17.53 4.86 16.87
CA SER A 113 -18.64 5.29 16.02
C SER A 113 -18.23 5.32 14.53
N GLU A 114 -19.20 5.21 13.63
CA GLU A 114 -18.95 5.34 12.19
C GLU A 114 -18.30 6.68 11.84
N SER A 115 -18.74 7.79 12.46
CA SER A 115 -18.16 9.12 12.24
C SER A 115 -16.70 9.26 12.67
N GLU A 116 -16.26 8.52 13.67
CA GLU A 116 -14.85 8.45 14.07
C GLU A 116 -14.05 7.58 13.11
N ALA A 117 -14.60 6.44 12.72
CA ALA A 117 -14.00 5.53 11.74
C ALA A 117 -13.83 6.18 10.37
N ASP A 118 -14.78 7.02 9.94
CA ASP A 118 -14.73 7.75 8.67
C ASP A 118 -13.48 8.66 8.55
N LYS A 119 -13.00 9.18 9.67
CA LYS A 119 -11.78 10.02 9.71
C LYS A 119 -10.48 9.23 9.52
N LEU A 120 -10.54 7.90 9.62
CA LEU A 120 -9.38 7.04 9.46
C LEU A 120 -9.05 6.75 7.99
N ILE A 121 -10.04 6.83 7.08
CA ILE A 121 -9.81 6.65 5.64
C ILE A 121 -10.16 7.95 4.92
N LYS A 122 -9.14 8.66 4.45
CA LYS A 122 -9.26 9.89 3.66
C LYS A 122 -8.84 9.63 2.21
N SER A 123 -9.57 10.24 1.27
CA SER A 123 -9.29 10.09 -0.15
C SER A 123 -9.63 11.36 -0.91
N ASP A 124 -8.85 11.64 -1.97
CA ASP A 124 -9.17 12.65 -2.99
C ASP A 124 -10.22 12.13 -3.99
N PHE A 125 -10.59 10.85 -3.92
CA PHE A 125 -11.60 10.22 -4.76
C PHE A 125 -12.88 9.98 -3.97
N GLU A 126 -14.00 9.97 -4.65
CA GLU A 126 -15.29 9.64 -4.07
C GLU A 126 -15.42 8.12 -3.85
N ALA A 127 -15.88 7.72 -2.68
CA ALA A 127 -16.11 6.31 -2.38
C ALA A 127 -17.36 5.79 -3.10
N ALA A 128 -17.23 4.66 -3.77
CA ALA A 128 -18.33 3.97 -4.41
C ALA A 128 -19.21 3.20 -3.40
N ASN A 129 -18.60 2.76 -2.30
CA ASN A 129 -19.29 2.09 -1.20
C ASN A 129 -18.58 2.32 0.12
N VAL A 130 -19.34 2.37 1.20
CA VAL A 130 -18.84 2.45 2.58
C VAL A 130 -19.54 1.36 3.39
N ASP A 131 -18.78 0.56 4.10
CA ASP A 131 -19.27 -0.49 4.98
C ASP A 131 -18.67 -0.33 6.39
N PHE A 132 -19.52 -0.29 7.38
CA PHE A 132 -19.13 -0.20 8.78
C PHE A 132 -19.77 -1.34 9.58
N ASN A 133 -18.94 -2.13 10.20
CA ASN A 133 -19.34 -3.20 11.08
C ASN A 133 -18.57 -3.15 12.41
N LYS A 134 -18.87 -4.08 13.33
CA LYS A 134 -18.29 -4.08 14.68
C LYS A 134 -16.75 -4.13 14.75
N ASN A 135 -16.10 -4.57 13.69
CA ASN A 135 -14.66 -4.80 13.69
C ASN A 135 -13.92 -4.04 12.58
N ASN A 136 -14.62 -3.63 11.52
CA ASN A 136 -13.99 -3.05 10.34
C ASN A 136 -14.76 -1.84 9.84
N PHE A 137 -13.99 -0.86 9.36
CA PHE A 137 -14.49 0.22 8.51
C PHE A 137 -13.83 0.10 7.13
N ILE A 138 -14.65 -0.03 6.09
CA ILE A 138 -14.19 -0.32 4.73
C ILE A 138 -14.73 0.76 3.80
N LYS A 139 -13.85 1.34 2.99
CA LYS A 139 -14.23 2.17 1.84
C LYS A 139 -13.77 1.53 0.55
N LYS A 140 -14.68 1.46 -0.43
CA LYS A 140 -14.37 0.95 -1.77
C LYS A 140 -14.44 2.08 -2.78
N PHE A 141 -13.45 2.13 -3.65
CA PHE A 141 -13.34 3.12 -4.71
C PHE A 141 -13.22 2.41 -6.05
N VAL A 142 -13.95 2.88 -7.04
CA VAL A 142 -13.89 2.35 -8.41
C VAL A 142 -13.53 3.50 -9.35
N LEU A 143 -12.28 3.53 -9.80
CA LEU A 143 -11.77 4.57 -10.67
C LEU A 143 -11.85 4.13 -12.13
N ASN A 144 -12.48 4.96 -12.96
CA ASN A 144 -12.57 4.78 -14.42
C ASN A 144 -13.07 3.40 -14.86
N GLY A 145 -14.12 2.90 -14.19
CA GLY A 145 -14.73 1.61 -14.49
C GLY A 145 -14.04 0.40 -13.83
N GLY A 146 -13.10 0.65 -12.93
CA GLY A 146 -12.37 -0.40 -12.24
C GLY A 146 -11.28 -1.05 -13.10
N GLY A 147 -10.64 -2.08 -12.55
CA GLY A 147 -9.51 -2.78 -13.19
C GLY A 147 -8.74 -3.58 -12.15
N SER A 148 -7.44 -3.39 -12.12
CA SER A 148 -6.57 -4.04 -11.12
C SER A 148 -7.03 -3.76 -9.71
N LYS A 149 -6.96 -4.77 -8.84
CA LYS A 149 -7.38 -4.64 -7.44
C LYS A 149 -6.24 -4.09 -6.58
N VAL A 150 -6.57 -3.15 -5.71
CA VAL A 150 -5.65 -2.61 -4.72
C VAL A 150 -6.28 -2.72 -3.33
N GLU A 151 -5.63 -3.42 -2.43
CA GLU A 151 -6.08 -3.62 -1.05
C GLU A 151 -5.15 -2.90 -0.08
N LEU A 152 -5.73 -2.10 0.81
CA LEU A 152 -5.03 -1.32 1.82
C LEU A 152 -5.57 -1.70 3.19
N ASN A 153 -4.77 -2.30 4.06
CA ASN A 153 -5.21 -2.82 5.35
C ASN A 153 -4.34 -2.30 6.50
N THR A 154 -4.95 -1.70 7.49
CA THR A 154 -4.26 -1.33 8.74
C THR A 154 -5.10 -1.67 9.96
N ALA A 155 -4.43 -2.10 11.05
CA ALA A 155 -5.15 -2.40 12.30
C ALA A 155 -5.20 -1.19 13.25
N SER A 156 -4.20 -0.30 13.23
CA SER A 156 -4.15 0.83 14.16
C SER A 156 -3.63 2.12 13.53
N GLY A 157 -3.88 2.30 12.25
CA GLY A 157 -3.43 3.48 11.49
C GLY A 157 -4.54 4.15 10.71
N LYS A 158 -4.12 5.04 9.83
CA LYS A 158 -4.96 5.75 8.89
C LYS A 158 -4.59 5.39 7.47
N ILE A 159 -5.56 5.46 6.58
CA ILE A 159 -5.32 5.28 5.15
C ILE A 159 -5.59 6.59 4.43
N LYS A 160 -4.64 7.00 3.57
CA LYS A 160 -4.79 8.16 2.69
C LYS A 160 -4.62 7.72 1.24
N ILE A 161 -5.54 8.11 0.39
CA ILE A 161 -5.49 7.85 -1.04
C ILE A 161 -5.50 9.20 -1.76
N ASN A 162 -4.35 9.57 -2.30
CA ASN A 162 -4.13 10.88 -2.91
C ASN A 162 -4.05 10.78 -4.43
N LYS A 163 -4.51 11.81 -5.11
CA LYS A 163 -4.23 12.01 -6.53
C LYS A 163 -2.75 12.37 -6.74
N LYS A 164 -2.19 11.81 -7.78
CA LYS A 164 -0.88 12.19 -8.31
C LYS A 164 -1.04 13.26 -9.38
#